data_483b8224534df7f24396998a97bfe339
#
_entry.id   483b8224534df7f24396998a97bfe339
#
_cell.length_a   1.000
_cell.length_b   1.000
_cell.length_c   1.000
_cell.angle_alpha   90.00
_cell.angle_beta   90.00
_cell.angle_gamma   90.00
#
_symmetry.space_group_name_H-M   'P 1'
#
loop_
_entity.id
_entity.type
_entity.pdbx_description
1 polymer ?
#
loop_
_entity_poly.entity_id
_entity_poly.type
_entity_poly.pdbx_seq_one_letter_code
_entity_poly.pdbx_strand_id
1 'polypeptide(L)'
;MPHTAPTPGSLRPVVIVALVTALCLAGDSMLYIALPIYWHEVGLEALWQVGVLLSINRLIRLPFNPLIGRLYKHLALKTGLLLAVVIGVLSTAGYGLASGFLAWVLLRGLWGIGWSFFRIGGLSAVVYCAADHQRGHAMGLYNGLYRLGSLVGMLLGGLLVPVLGLPALALSFAILALLGLPLLAKGFDLPEN
;
A
#
# COMPACT_ATOMS: atom_id res chain seq x y z
N MET A 1 -17.82 23.93 9.20
CA MET A 1 -17.42 23.52 10.56
C MET A 1 -15.93 23.71 10.67
N PRO A 2 -15.41 24.38 11.68
CA PRO A 2 -13.98 24.56 11.83
C PRO A 2 -13.33 23.20 12.06
N HIS A 3 -12.39 22.84 11.22
CA HIS A 3 -11.55 21.67 11.44
C HIS A 3 -10.71 21.93 12.68
N THR A 4 -11.15 21.38 13.82
CA THR A 4 -10.33 21.41 15.02
C THR A 4 -9.10 20.55 14.76
N ALA A 5 -7.92 21.13 14.90
CA ALA A 5 -6.66 20.37 14.83
C ALA A 5 -6.72 19.21 15.84
N PRO A 6 -6.25 18.01 15.47
CA PRO A 6 -6.25 16.90 16.43
C PRO A 6 -5.46 17.25 17.67
N THR A 7 -5.99 16.88 18.83
CA THR A 7 -5.32 17.10 20.11
C THR A 7 -3.99 16.32 20.14
N PRO A 8 -2.94 16.87 20.77
CA PRO A 8 -1.69 16.12 20.96
C PRO A 8 -1.98 14.74 21.60
N GLY A 9 -1.45 13.68 21.01
CA GLY A 9 -1.69 12.32 21.47
C GLY A 9 -2.90 11.62 20.80
N SER A 10 -3.61 12.28 19.89
CA SER A 10 -4.64 11.64 19.09
C SER A 10 -4.04 10.65 18.11
N LEU A 11 -4.53 9.40 18.09
CA LEU A 11 -4.08 8.36 17.18
C LEU A 11 -4.88 8.33 15.87
N ARG A 12 -5.81 9.26 15.68
CA ARG A 12 -6.63 9.32 14.47
C ARG A 12 -5.81 9.35 13.18
N PRO A 13 -4.75 10.17 13.04
CA PRO A 13 -3.91 10.14 11.83
C PRO A 13 -3.26 8.77 11.60
N VAL A 14 -2.84 8.10 12.66
CA VAL A 14 -2.24 6.75 12.57
C VAL A 14 -3.26 5.74 12.04
N VAL A 15 -4.49 5.78 12.55
CA VAL A 15 -5.57 4.89 12.09
C VAL A 15 -5.88 5.15 10.61
N ILE A 16 -5.96 6.40 10.20
CA ILE A 16 -6.25 6.77 8.81
C ILE A 16 -5.16 6.26 7.88
N VAL A 17 -3.88 6.47 8.21
CA VAL A 17 -2.77 5.98 7.40
C VAL A 17 -2.79 4.45 7.33
N ALA A 18 -3.06 3.78 8.44
CA ALA A 18 -3.15 2.33 8.50
C ALA A 18 -4.27 1.78 7.61
N LEU A 19 -5.46 2.41 7.64
CA LEU A 19 -6.59 2.02 6.80
C LEU A 19 -6.31 2.26 5.32
N VAL A 20 -5.71 3.39 4.96
CA VAL A 20 -5.34 3.70 3.58
C VAL A 20 -4.30 2.71 3.07
N THR A 21 -3.30 2.40 3.89
CA THR A 21 -2.30 1.38 3.58
C THR A 21 -2.94 0.01 3.37
N ALA A 22 -3.91 -0.34 4.22
CA ALA A 22 -4.66 -1.60 4.09
C ALA A 22 -5.41 -1.69 2.76
N LEU A 23 -6.09 -0.62 2.35
CA LEU A 23 -6.81 -0.56 1.07
C LEU A 23 -5.88 -0.78 -0.12
N CYS A 24 -4.72 -0.14 -0.11
CA CYS A 24 -3.75 -0.29 -1.20
C CYS A 24 -3.02 -1.63 -1.16
N LEU A 25 -2.77 -2.17 0.03
CA LEU A 25 -2.05 -3.42 0.21
C LEU A 25 -2.87 -4.65 -0.18
N ALA A 26 -4.20 -4.56 -0.10
CA ALA A 26 -5.07 -5.67 -0.45
C ALA A 26 -4.86 -6.17 -1.89
N GLY A 27 -4.66 -5.26 -2.83
CA GLY A 27 -4.37 -5.60 -4.23
C GLY A 27 -3.03 -6.32 -4.40
N ASP A 28 -2.01 -5.89 -3.69
CA ASP A 28 -0.71 -6.57 -3.68
C ASP A 28 -0.82 -7.96 -3.07
N SER A 29 -1.48 -8.06 -1.93
CA SER A 29 -1.59 -9.32 -1.17
C SER A 29 -2.36 -10.40 -1.90
N MET A 30 -3.36 -10.02 -2.68
CA MET A 30 -4.08 -10.95 -3.55
C MET A 30 -3.14 -11.71 -4.49
N LEU A 31 -2.08 -11.07 -4.98
CA LEU A 31 -1.15 -11.67 -5.94
C LEU A 31 -0.36 -12.84 -5.33
N TYR A 32 -0.11 -12.84 -4.02
CA TYR A 32 0.59 -13.93 -3.37
C TYR A 32 -0.18 -15.25 -3.45
N ILE A 33 -1.50 -15.18 -3.57
CA ILE A 33 -2.36 -16.35 -3.76
C ILE A 33 -2.65 -16.58 -5.25
N ALA A 34 -3.01 -15.52 -5.97
CA ALA A 34 -3.50 -15.62 -7.34
C ALA A 34 -2.39 -15.89 -8.36
N LEU A 35 -1.25 -15.20 -8.23
CA LEU A 35 -0.20 -15.28 -9.23
C LEU A 35 0.43 -16.67 -9.35
N PRO A 36 0.73 -17.39 -8.25
CA PRO A 36 1.24 -18.77 -8.37
C PRO A 36 0.29 -19.76 -9.03
N ILE A 37 -1.01 -19.49 -9.02
CA ILE A 37 -2.03 -20.37 -9.61
C ILE A 37 -2.32 -19.98 -11.06
N TYR A 38 -2.45 -18.68 -11.34
CA TYR A 38 -2.92 -18.15 -12.62
C TYR A 38 -1.82 -17.49 -13.46
N TRP A 39 -0.57 -17.86 -13.25
CA TRP A 39 0.56 -17.23 -13.93
C TRP A 39 0.53 -17.37 -15.46
N HIS A 40 -0.04 -18.45 -16.01
CA HIS A 40 -0.21 -18.62 -17.45
C HIS A 40 -1.13 -17.54 -18.05
N GLU A 41 -2.18 -17.18 -17.34
CA GLU A 41 -3.22 -16.27 -17.83
C GLU A 41 -2.71 -14.83 -17.96
N VAL A 42 -1.67 -14.47 -17.21
CA VAL A 42 -1.07 -13.12 -17.25
C VAL A 42 0.13 -13.04 -18.20
N GLY A 43 0.38 -14.09 -18.97
CA GLY A 43 1.42 -14.10 -19.99
C GLY A 43 2.81 -14.48 -19.50
N LEU A 44 2.93 -15.08 -18.31
CA LEU A 44 4.21 -15.59 -17.81
C LEU A 44 4.52 -16.95 -18.43
N GLU A 45 5.80 -17.21 -18.67
CA GLU A 45 6.24 -18.42 -19.37
C GLU A 45 6.75 -19.52 -18.44
N ALA A 46 7.13 -19.17 -17.19
CA ALA A 46 7.69 -20.11 -16.24
C ALA A 46 7.35 -19.72 -14.80
N LEU A 47 7.28 -20.71 -13.92
CA LEU A 47 6.94 -20.48 -12.52
C LEU A 47 8.00 -19.65 -11.77
N TRP A 48 9.28 -19.73 -12.17
CA TRP A 48 10.32 -18.92 -11.52
C TRP A 48 10.08 -17.41 -11.70
N GLN A 49 9.38 -17.02 -12.76
CA GLN A 49 9.00 -15.62 -12.99
C GLN A 49 8.05 -15.11 -11.91
N VAL A 50 7.16 -15.95 -11.42
CA VAL A 50 6.29 -15.62 -10.28
C VAL A 50 7.11 -15.28 -9.04
N GLY A 51 8.11 -16.11 -8.74
CA GLY A 51 9.01 -15.85 -7.62
C GLY A 51 9.75 -14.52 -7.74
N VAL A 52 10.25 -14.20 -8.93
CA VAL A 52 10.88 -12.91 -9.20
C VAL A 52 9.91 -11.77 -8.99
N LEU A 53 8.70 -11.85 -9.53
CA LEU A 53 7.68 -10.80 -9.41
C LEU A 53 7.27 -10.56 -7.96
N LEU A 54 7.11 -11.60 -7.17
CA LEU A 54 6.74 -11.46 -5.76
C LEU A 54 7.88 -10.96 -4.88
N SER A 55 9.12 -11.06 -5.36
CA SER A 55 10.31 -10.61 -4.63
C SER A 55 10.79 -9.23 -5.03
N ILE A 56 10.50 -8.78 -6.26
CA ILE A 56 11.10 -7.57 -6.82
C ILE A 56 10.74 -6.30 -6.04
N ASN A 57 9.55 -6.23 -5.47
CA ASN A 57 9.14 -5.09 -4.65
C ASN A 57 10.01 -4.95 -3.39
N ARG A 58 10.52 -6.05 -2.86
CA ARG A 58 11.44 -6.03 -1.72
C ARG A 58 12.84 -5.63 -2.13
N LEU A 59 13.30 -6.12 -3.29
CA LEU A 59 14.63 -5.78 -3.80
C LEU A 59 14.73 -4.31 -4.19
N ILE A 60 13.70 -3.75 -4.83
CA ILE A 60 13.69 -2.36 -5.25
C ILE A 60 13.71 -1.40 -4.06
N ARG A 61 13.20 -1.81 -2.91
CA ARG A 61 13.21 -0.98 -1.70
C ARG A 61 14.59 -0.78 -1.10
N LEU A 62 15.53 -1.69 -1.35
CA LEU A 62 16.89 -1.55 -0.84
C LEU A 62 17.54 -0.22 -1.27
N PRO A 63 17.58 0.12 -2.57
CA PRO A 63 18.10 1.43 -2.99
C PRO A 63 17.12 2.58 -2.76
N PHE A 64 15.81 2.35 -2.82
CA PHE A 64 14.83 3.42 -2.77
C PHE A 64 14.45 3.86 -1.36
N ASN A 65 14.55 3.01 -0.34
CA ASN A 65 14.24 3.41 1.04
C ASN A 65 15.07 4.61 1.52
N PRO A 66 16.39 4.62 1.37
CA PRO A 66 17.19 5.80 1.74
C PRO A 66 16.81 7.05 0.92
N LEU A 67 16.55 6.88 -0.37
CA LEU A 67 16.19 7.98 -1.26
C LEU A 67 14.86 8.60 -0.85
N ILE A 68 13.85 7.77 -0.57
CA ILE A 68 12.53 8.23 -0.13
C ILE A 68 12.61 8.85 1.25
N GLY A 69 13.42 8.31 2.16
CA GLY A 69 13.66 8.91 3.45
C GLY A 69 14.23 10.33 3.35
N ARG A 70 15.14 10.55 2.40
CA ARG A 70 15.66 11.89 2.10
C ARG A 70 14.61 12.79 1.47
N LEU A 71 13.77 12.24 0.60
CA LEU A 71 12.71 12.99 -0.06
C LEU A 71 11.70 13.51 0.95
N TYR A 72 11.37 12.75 1.99
CA TYR A 72 10.47 13.19 3.06
C TYR A 72 11.00 14.35 3.90
N LYS A 73 12.29 14.66 3.84
CA LYS A 73 12.83 15.87 4.47
C LYS A 73 12.38 17.15 3.77
N HIS A 74 12.04 17.06 2.48
CA HIS A 74 11.63 18.17 1.65
C HIS A 74 10.16 18.10 1.23
N LEU A 75 9.50 16.99 1.50
CA LEU A 75 8.13 16.70 1.09
C LEU A 75 7.25 16.59 2.31
N ALA A 76 6.08 17.22 2.29
CA ALA A 76 5.11 17.06 3.36
C ALA A 76 4.69 15.59 3.47
N LEU A 77 4.53 15.11 4.68
CA LEU A 77 4.15 13.72 4.95
C LEU A 77 2.85 13.34 4.23
N LYS A 78 1.87 14.22 4.28
CA LYS A 78 0.58 14.04 3.60
C LYS A 78 0.77 13.88 2.08
N THR A 79 1.61 14.71 1.47
CA THR A 79 1.90 14.64 0.03
C THR A 79 2.57 13.32 -0.33
N GLY A 80 3.53 12.86 0.45
CA GLY A 80 4.18 11.57 0.23
C GLY A 80 3.21 10.40 0.32
N LEU A 81 2.29 10.43 1.27
CA LEU A 81 1.26 9.41 1.42
C LEU A 81 0.25 9.45 0.27
N LEU A 82 -0.13 10.63 -0.21
CA LEU A 82 -0.99 10.77 -1.39
C LEU A 82 -0.31 10.20 -2.65
N LEU A 83 0.98 10.47 -2.83
CA LEU A 83 1.76 9.85 -3.91
C LEU A 83 1.78 8.33 -3.80
N ALA A 84 1.91 7.81 -2.59
CA ALA A 84 1.88 6.37 -2.36
C ALA A 84 0.55 5.75 -2.79
N VAL A 85 -0.57 6.41 -2.48
CA VAL A 85 -1.90 5.95 -2.92
C VAL A 85 -2.00 5.95 -4.44
N VAL A 86 -1.57 7.04 -5.09
CA VAL A 86 -1.60 7.13 -6.56
C VAL A 86 -0.77 6.00 -7.18
N ILE A 87 0.43 5.77 -6.68
CA ILE A 87 1.29 4.68 -7.15
C ILE A 87 0.63 3.32 -6.92
N GLY A 88 0.03 3.11 -5.77
CA GLY A 88 -0.69 1.88 -5.43
C GLY A 88 -1.87 1.62 -6.34
N VAL A 89 -2.67 2.65 -6.62
CA VAL A 89 -3.82 2.56 -7.54
C VAL A 89 -3.35 2.23 -8.95
N LEU A 90 -2.35 2.93 -9.45
CA LEU A 90 -1.81 2.72 -10.79
C LEU A 90 -1.21 1.31 -10.94
N SER A 91 -0.44 0.85 -9.95
CA SER A 91 0.13 -0.49 -9.95
C SER A 91 -0.96 -1.56 -9.97
N THR A 92 -1.94 -1.44 -9.09
CA THR A 92 -3.03 -2.43 -8.94
C THR A 92 -3.91 -2.45 -10.19
N ALA A 93 -4.26 -1.29 -10.74
CA ALA A 93 -4.99 -1.22 -12.01
C ALA A 93 -4.18 -1.84 -13.15
N GLY A 94 -2.87 -1.59 -13.16
CA GLY A 94 -1.96 -2.18 -14.14
C GLY A 94 -1.96 -3.71 -14.10
N TYR A 95 -2.09 -4.32 -12.94
CA TYR A 95 -2.18 -5.78 -12.82
C TYR A 95 -3.38 -6.36 -13.57
N GLY A 96 -4.45 -5.61 -13.67
CA GLY A 96 -5.63 -6.00 -14.44
C GLY A 96 -5.47 -5.85 -15.96
N LEU A 97 -4.47 -5.10 -16.39
CA LEU A 97 -4.28 -4.78 -17.82
C LEU A 97 -2.96 -5.34 -18.38
N ALA A 98 -2.01 -5.71 -17.53
CA ALA A 98 -0.69 -6.12 -17.95
C ALA A 98 -0.67 -7.56 -18.46
N SER A 99 0.13 -7.81 -19.49
CA SER A 99 0.46 -9.14 -19.97
C SER A 99 1.95 -9.21 -20.25
N GLY A 100 2.58 -10.32 -19.84
CA GLY A 100 4.00 -10.56 -20.05
C GLY A 100 4.88 -10.15 -18.87
N PHE A 101 6.05 -10.78 -18.80
CA PHE A 101 6.96 -10.66 -17.68
C PHE A 101 7.46 -9.23 -17.47
N LEU A 102 7.85 -8.54 -18.55
CA LEU A 102 8.41 -7.18 -18.45
C LEU A 102 7.40 -6.19 -17.86
N ALA A 103 6.14 -6.23 -18.35
CA ALA A 103 5.09 -5.35 -17.83
C ALA A 103 4.87 -5.58 -16.34
N TRP A 104 4.84 -6.84 -15.91
CA TRP A 104 4.67 -7.20 -14.51
C TRP A 104 5.87 -6.79 -13.66
N VAL A 105 7.09 -6.92 -14.17
CA VAL A 105 8.31 -6.45 -13.46
C VAL A 105 8.22 -4.96 -13.17
N LEU A 106 7.83 -4.17 -14.18
CA LEU A 106 7.71 -2.71 -14.02
C LEU A 106 6.64 -2.34 -13.00
N LEU A 107 5.49 -3.02 -13.03
CA LEU A 107 4.40 -2.76 -12.08
C LEU A 107 4.78 -3.17 -10.65
N ARG A 108 5.43 -4.31 -10.49
CA ARG A 108 5.88 -4.76 -9.16
C ARG A 108 6.96 -3.86 -8.59
N GLY A 109 7.86 -3.36 -9.44
CA GLY A 109 8.86 -2.36 -9.04
C GLY A 109 8.20 -1.05 -8.62
N LEU A 110 7.22 -0.59 -9.37
CA LEU A 110 6.44 0.62 -9.05
C LEU A 110 5.73 0.46 -7.70
N TRP A 111 5.11 -0.68 -7.45
CA TRP A 111 4.48 -0.96 -6.15
C TRP A 111 5.51 -0.95 -5.01
N GLY A 112 6.72 -1.47 -5.24
CA GLY A 112 7.79 -1.43 -4.24
C GLY A 112 8.12 0.00 -3.81
N ILE A 113 8.17 0.94 -4.76
CA ILE A 113 8.36 2.36 -4.48
C ILE A 113 7.19 2.91 -3.66
N GLY A 114 5.95 2.63 -4.07
CA GLY A 114 4.76 3.02 -3.33
C GLY A 114 4.74 2.47 -1.91
N TRP A 115 5.11 1.23 -1.73
CA TRP A 115 5.20 0.61 -0.42
C TRP A 115 6.24 1.29 0.47
N SER A 116 7.37 1.71 -0.10
CA SER A 116 8.38 2.49 0.64
C SER A 116 7.82 3.82 1.14
N PHE A 117 7.05 4.53 0.31
CA PHE A 117 6.37 5.75 0.74
C PHE A 117 5.38 5.48 1.88
N PHE A 118 4.59 4.43 1.79
CA PHE A 118 3.66 4.05 2.87
C PHE A 118 4.39 3.69 4.14
N ARG A 119 5.44 2.88 4.04
CA ARG A 119 6.13 2.36 5.22
C ARG A 119 6.87 3.47 5.95
N ILE A 120 7.64 4.28 5.24
CA ILE A 120 8.38 5.39 5.85
C ILE A 120 7.41 6.46 6.34
N GLY A 121 6.40 6.80 5.54
CA GLY A 121 5.37 7.77 5.93
C GLY A 121 4.54 7.31 7.11
N GLY A 122 4.16 6.03 7.14
CA GLY A 122 3.40 5.47 8.26
C GLY A 122 4.17 5.45 9.57
N LEU A 123 5.45 5.05 9.52
CA LEU A 123 6.33 5.10 10.69
C LEU A 123 6.52 6.54 11.18
N SER A 124 6.68 7.49 10.27
CA SER A 124 6.79 8.90 10.60
C SER A 124 5.51 9.42 11.28
N ALA A 125 4.34 9.02 10.77
CA ALA A 125 3.06 9.39 11.37
C ALA A 125 2.94 8.88 12.81
N VAL A 126 3.38 7.66 13.07
CA VAL A 126 3.40 7.10 14.44
C VAL A 126 4.28 7.95 15.35
N VAL A 127 5.49 8.30 14.89
CA VAL A 127 6.44 9.09 15.69
C VAL A 127 5.88 10.49 15.99
N TYR A 128 5.27 11.15 15.00
CA TYR A 128 4.74 12.51 15.17
C TYR A 128 3.46 12.57 16.00
N CYS A 129 2.62 11.54 15.94
CA CYS A 129 1.29 11.59 16.55
C CYS A 129 1.22 10.91 17.90
N ALA A 130 2.08 9.93 18.19
CA ALA A 130 2.05 9.18 19.44
C ALA A 130 3.01 9.78 20.46
N ALA A 131 2.53 9.97 21.69
CA ALA A 131 3.39 10.27 22.83
C ALA A 131 4.26 9.04 23.15
N ASP A 132 5.40 9.24 23.83
CA ASP A 132 6.37 8.17 24.09
C ASP A 132 5.74 6.92 24.73
N HIS A 133 4.81 7.10 25.66
CA HIS A 133 4.10 5.99 26.32
C HIS A 133 3.07 5.30 25.42
N GLN A 134 2.68 5.92 24.29
CA GLN A 134 1.70 5.38 23.34
C GLN A 134 2.33 4.77 22.10
N ARG A 135 3.65 4.94 21.88
CA ARG A 135 4.32 4.51 20.64
C ARG A 135 4.16 3.02 20.36
N GLY A 136 4.28 2.18 21.38
CA GLY A 136 4.07 0.74 21.22
C GLY A 136 2.65 0.40 20.79
N HIS A 137 1.66 1.03 21.42
CA HIS A 137 0.25 0.86 21.06
C HIS A 137 -0.04 1.38 19.64
N ALA A 138 0.45 2.57 19.31
CA ALA A 138 0.27 3.16 17.99
C ALA A 138 0.93 2.33 16.89
N MET A 139 2.13 1.81 17.14
CA MET A 139 2.84 0.93 16.21
C MET A 139 2.08 -0.38 16.00
N GLY A 140 1.57 -0.97 17.08
CA GLY A 140 0.75 -2.18 17.03
C GLY A 140 -0.55 -1.95 16.26
N LEU A 141 -1.19 -0.82 16.49
CA LEU A 141 -2.41 -0.43 15.77
C LEU A 141 -2.16 -0.25 14.27
N TYR A 142 -1.11 0.47 13.90
CA TYR A 142 -0.71 0.66 12.51
C TYR A 142 -0.40 -0.68 11.82
N ASN A 143 0.49 -1.47 12.41
CA ASN A 143 0.88 -2.76 11.84
C ASN A 143 -0.29 -3.75 11.78
N GLY A 144 -1.13 -3.79 12.81
CA GLY A 144 -2.28 -4.69 12.87
C GLY A 144 -3.33 -4.36 11.81
N LEU A 145 -3.65 -3.08 11.66
CA LEU A 145 -4.69 -2.65 10.71
C LEU A 145 -4.27 -2.90 9.26
N TYR A 146 -3.05 -2.56 8.85
CA TYR A 146 -2.68 -2.79 7.46
C TYR A 146 -2.51 -4.30 7.16
N ARG A 147 -2.09 -5.09 8.15
CA ARG A 147 -1.99 -6.55 7.99
C ARG A 147 -3.36 -7.21 7.86
N LEU A 148 -4.39 -6.67 8.51
CA LEU A 148 -5.76 -7.11 8.27
C LEU A 148 -6.17 -6.87 6.81
N GLY A 149 -5.78 -5.73 6.23
CA GLY A 149 -6.00 -5.47 4.81
C GLY A 149 -5.30 -6.49 3.93
N SER A 150 -4.07 -6.86 4.27
CA SER A 150 -3.33 -7.92 3.57
C SER A 150 -4.06 -9.27 3.64
N LEU A 151 -4.53 -9.64 4.82
CA LEU A 151 -5.27 -10.89 5.03
C LEU A 151 -6.56 -10.91 4.22
N VAL A 152 -7.32 -9.83 4.24
CA VAL A 152 -8.56 -9.69 3.44
C VAL A 152 -8.24 -9.83 1.94
N GLY A 153 -7.18 -9.19 1.47
CA GLY A 153 -6.73 -9.30 0.09
C GLY A 153 -6.41 -10.74 -0.32
N MET A 154 -5.69 -11.47 0.51
CA MET A 154 -5.40 -12.89 0.26
C MET A 154 -6.66 -13.75 0.24
N LEU A 155 -7.56 -13.57 1.21
CA LEU A 155 -8.80 -14.32 1.28
C LEU A 155 -9.70 -14.04 0.06
N LEU A 156 -9.88 -12.79 -0.29
CA LEU A 156 -10.68 -12.41 -1.46
C LEU A 156 -10.01 -12.88 -2.75
N GLY A 157 -8.68 -12.84 -2.83
CA GLY A 157 -7.94 -13.40 -3.96
C GLY A 157 -8.22 -14.89 -4.15
N GLY A 158 -8.13 -15.65 -3.07
CA GLY A 158 -8.40 -17.10 -3.12
C GLY A 158 -9.85 -17.43 -3.46
N LEU A 159 -10.81 -16.64 -2.97
CA LEU A 159 -12.24 -16.89 -3.16
C LEU A 159 -12.76 -16.34 -4.49
N LEU A 160 -12.34 -15.15 -4.90
CA LEU A 160 -12.96 -14.42 -6.00
C LEU A 160 -12.21 -14.51 -7.34
N VAL A 161 -10.90 -14.76 -7.35
CA VAL A 161 -10.18 -14.91 -8.62
C VAL A 161 -10.73 -16.04 -9.47
N PRO A 162 -11.08 -17.22 -8.91
CA PRO A 162 -11.69 -18.28 -9.72
C PRO A 162 -13.04 -17.90 -10.33
N VAL A 163 -13.76 -16.96 -9.72
CA VAL A 163 -15.09 -16.53 -10.18
C VAL A 163 -15.02 -15.33 -11.11
N LEU A 164 -14.27 -14.30 -10.71
CA LEU A 164 -14.21 -13.02 -11.42
C LEU A 164 -13.01 -12.91 -12.37
N GLY A 165 -11.97 -13.67 -12.14
CA GLY A 165 -10.71 -13.53 -12.83
C GLY A 165 -9.80 -12.49 -12.18
N LEU A 166 -8.49 -12.65 -12.38
CA LEU A 166 -7.49 -11.76 -11.82
C LEU A 166 -7.64 -10.31 -12.31
N PRO A 167 -7.86 -10.04 -13.63
CA PRO A 167 -8.03 -8.66 -14.09
C PRO A 167 -9.20 -7.93 -13.45
N ALA A 168 -10.37 -8.56 -13.35
CA ALA A 168 -11.55 -7.94 -12.76
C ALA A 168 -11.35 -7.63 -11.28
N LEU A 169 -10.75 -8.56 -10.53
CA LEU A 169 -10.50 -8.39 -9.13
C LEU A 169 -9.43 -7.31 -8.87
N ALA A 170 -8.36 -7.27 -9.68
CA ALA A 170 -7.34 -6.24 -9.60
C ALA A 170 -7.91 -4.84 -9.83
N LEU A 171 -8.77 -4.67 -10.84
CA LEU A 171 -9.44 -3.41 -11.10
C LEU A 171 -10.38 -3.01 -9.96
N SER A 172 -11.07 -3.99 -9.37
CA SER A 172 -11.93 -3.75 -8.20
C SER A 172 -11.12 -3.25 -7.01
N PHE A 173 -9.98 -3.86 -6.71
CA PHE A 173 -9.09 -3.38 -5.65
C PHE A 173 -8.50 -2.01 -5.95
N ALA A 174 -8.21 -1.70 -7.22
CA ALA A 174 -7.74 -0.36 -7.61
C ALA A 174 -8.80 0.70 -7.34
N ILE A 175 -10.07 0.41 -7.64
CA ILE A 175 -11.20 1.30 -7.36
C ILE A 175 -11.34 1.52 -5.85
N LEU A 176 -11.25 0.46 -5.04
CA LEU A 176 -11.30 0.57 -3.59
C LEU A 176 -10.12 1.39 -3.05
N ALA A 177 -8.94 1.22 -3.62
CA ALA A 177 -7.75 1.98 -3.21
C ALA A 177 -7.90 3.49 -3.50
N LEU A 178 -8.69 3.87 -4.51
CA LEU A 178 -9.00 5.28 -4.78
C LEU A 178 -9.65 5.97 -3.59
N LEU A 179 -10.37 5.25 -2.75
CA LEU A 179 -10.98 5.80 -1.52
C LEU A 179 -9.92 6.32 -0.54
N GLY A 180 -8.68 5.84 -0.66
CA GLY A 180 -7.57 6.35 0.15
C GLY A 180 -7.25 7.81 -0.10
N LEU A 181 -7.49 8.33 -1.31
CA LEU A 181 -7.25 9.74 -1.63
C LEU A 181 -8.11 10.69 -0.79
N PRO A 182 -9.45 10.56 -0.78
CA PRO A 182 -10.27 11.44 0.05
C PRO A 182 -10.06 11.21 1.55
N LEU A 183 -9.78 9.99 1.98
CA LEU A 183 -9.47 9.72 3.39
C LEU A 183 -8.23 10.47 3.86
N LEU A 184 -7.16 10.45 3.07
CA LEU A 184 -5.95 11.22 3.38
C LEU A 184 -6.17 12.72 3.26
N ALA A 185 -6.82 13.15 2.19
CA ALA A 185 -7.01 14.58 1.91
C ALA A 185 -7.86 15.27 2.98
N LYS A 186 -8.89 14.59 3.50
CA LYS A 186 -9.85 15.16 4.45
C LYS A 186 -9.62 14.77 5.90
N GLY A 187 -9.04 13.60 6.14
CA GLY A 187 -8.96 13.01 7.48
C GLY A 187 -7.56 12.99 8.08
N PHE A 188 -6.52 13.17 7.28
CA PHE A 188 -5.15 13.10 7.75
C PHE A 188 -4.61 14.50 8.03
N ASP A 189 -4.69 14.91 9.31
CA ASP A 189 -4.11 16.15 9.80
C ASP A 189 -3.09 15.83 10.88
N LEU A 190 -1.86 16.32 10.71
CA LEU A 190 -0.83 16.20 11.73
C LEU A 190 -1.05 17.25 12.81
N PRO A 191 -0.75 16.94 14.08
CA PRO A 191 -0.76 17.95 15.12
C PRO A 191 0.27 19.02 14.80
N GLU A 192 -0.14 20.29 14.86
CA GLU A 192 0.78 21.40 14.73
C GLU A 192 1.70 21.44 15.96
N ASN A 193 3.00 21.60 15.70
CA ASN A 193 3.99 21.81 16.75
C ASN A 193 3.90 23.23 17.32
#